data_1f63dd73f53a22a663592af0baecc0f1
#
_entry.id   1f63dd73f53a22a663592af0baecc0f1
#
_cell.length_a   1.000
_cell.length_b   1.000
_cell.length_c   1.000
_cell.angle_alpha   90.00
_cell.angle_beta   90.00
_cell.angle_gamma   90.00
#
_symmetry.space_group_name_H-M   'P 1'
#
loop_
_entity.id
_entity.type
_entity.pdbx_description
1 polymer ?
#
loop_
_entity_poly.entity_id
_entity_poly.type
_entity_poly.pdbx_seq_one_letter_code
_entity_poly.pdbx_strand_id
1 'polypeptide(L)'
;YNINVSGGTERARYFVSVGMLNQDGLFKTFDQGDDANFKYRRYNFRANLDVDFSKLSTLSIGIGGRIGRRNSIGNGEYNGQSGVFGVEGLLNNGTPMSGYGLDSEGHRIVSDPDLVGAVGSDGLGLIYQHGYTVQRQNVVNLDLQYKLKLDFITKGLDFRIKGSYNSDYTQQKARTTSGGISYKATIAKGEYEEDGAPKVVYVRQGDSWPLGYEEKKWGGRNWYAEASLNYTRKFGDHNFGALVLYNESKNYYPGGVYNSIPRGYVGMVGRVTYDYQTKYMIDLNMGYNGSENFAKGKRFGFFPSASLGWIISSEKFWEPIRKVVSYLKLRGSIGKVGNDQGVGRFLYLPGTWQFYTNNGGAWWTNDRTGNFGTNNGVFMPLSLIHI
;
A
#
# COMPACT_ATOMS: atom_id res chain seq x y z
N TYR A 1 4.35 -12.05 19.06
CA TYR A 1 5.59 -12.73 19.43
C TYR A 1 6.62 -12.55 18.34
N ASN A 2 7.88 -12.39 18.74
CA ASN A 2 8.99 -12.24 17.81
C ASN A 2 10.23 -12.93 18.38
N ILE A 3 10.91 -13.68 17.54
CA ILE A 3 12.17 -14.38 17.88
C ILE A 3 13.18 -13.96 16.84
N ASN A 4 14.36 -13.52 17.31
CA ASN A 4 15.47 -13.11 16.47
C ASN A 4 16.72 -13.89 16.86
N VAL A 5 17.48 -14.30 15.86
CA VAL A 5 18.80 -14.91 16.02
C VAL A 5 19.76 -14.19 15.09
N SER A 6 20.89 -13.77 15.64
CA SER A 6 21.97 -13.17 14.85
C SER A 6 23.30 -13.72 15.28
N GLY A 7 24.22 -13.79 14.36
CA GLY A 7 25.57 -14.27 14.64
C GLY A 7 26.46 -14.08 13.42
N GLY A 8 27.70 -14.53 13.56
CA GLY A 8 28.60 -14.45 12.44
C GLY A 8 30.01 -14.85 12.79
N THR A 9 30.81 -14.86 11.76
CA THR A 9 32.26 -15.02 11.80
C THR A 9 32.91 -13.78 11.17
N GLU A 10 34.21 -13.74 11.06
CA GLU A 10 34.91 -12.67 10.32
C GLU A 10 34.47 -12.55 8.85
N ARG A 11 33.95 -13.65 8.26
CA ARG A 11 33.60 -13.73 6.85
C ARG A 11 32.10 -13.83 6.55
N ALA A 12 31.30 -14.19 7.54
CA ALA A 12 29.87 -14.37 7.34
C ALA A 12 29.09 -13.81 8.52
N ARG A 13 28.07 -13.04 8.24
CA ARG A 13 27.14 -12.45 9.23
C ARG A 13 25.74 -12.82 8.83
N TYR A 14 24.96 -13.27 9.79
CA TYR A 14 23.57 -13.63 9.53
C TYR A 14 22.63 -13.04 10.58
N PHE A 15 21.42 -12.81 10.14
CA PHE A 15 20.30 -12.43 10.98
C PHE A 15 19.06 -13.19 10.50
N VAL A 16 18.36 -13.84 11.41
CA VAL A 16 17.08 -14.51 11.12
C VAL A 16 16.05 -14.04 12.13
N SER A 17 14.86 -13.72 11.65
CA SER A 17 13.74 -13.28 12.47
C SER A 17 12.46 -14.00 12.04
N VAL A 18 11.69 -14.46 13.02
CA VAL A 18 10.35 -14.99 12.83
C VAL A 18 9.41 -14.32 13.81
N GLY A 19 8.31 -13.79 13.31
CA GLY A 19 7.32 -13.11 14.13
C GLY A 19 5.91 -13.63 13.85
N MET A 20 5.09 -13.63 14.88
CA MET A 20 3.67 -13.97 14.82
C MET A 20 2.83 -12.84 15.40
N LEU A 21 1.82 -12.42 14.68
CA LEU A 21 0.74 -11.55 15.14
C LEU A 21 -0.56 -12.35 15.12
N ASN A 22 -1.28 -12.32 16.23
CA ASN A 22 -2.65 -12.81 16.33
C ASN A 22 -3.52 -11.68 16.87
N GLN A 23 -4.60 -11.39 16.17
CA GLN A 23 -5.56 -10.35 16.53
C GLN A 23 -6.94 -10.95 16.37
N ASP A 24 -7.72 -10.95 17.45
CA ASP A 24 -9.10 -11.38 17.47
C ASP A 24 -10.04 -10.18 17.30
N GLY A 25 -11.26 -10.43 16.85
CA GLY A 25 -12.28 -9.40 16.69
C GLY A 25 -12.87 -8.96 18.01
N LEU A 26 -13.54 -7.83 17.98
CA LEU A 26 -14.20 -7.22 19.13
C LEU A 26 -15.67 -7.60 19.24
N PHE A 27 -16.24 -8.27 18.24
CA PHE A 27 -17.65 -8.61 18.26
C PHE A 27 -17.89 -9.80 19.18
N LYS A 28 -18.96 -9.70 19.97
CA LYS A 28 -19.43 -10.80 20.79
C LYS A 28 -19.88 -11.94 19.86
N THR A 29 -19.42 -13.14 20.11
CA THR A 29 -19.90 -14.34 19.40
C THR A 29 -21.18 -14.84 20.08
N PHE A 30 -22.21 -15.00 19.26
CA PHE A 30 -23.44 -15.69 19.69
C PHE A 30 -23.49 -16.98 18.88
N ASP A 31 -23.68 -18.11 19.33
CA ASP A 31 -23.71 -19.40 18.60
C ASP A 31 -24.77 -19.44 17.47
N GLN A 32 -24.69 -18.47 16.57
CA GLN A 32 -25.66 -18.15 15.52
C GLN A 32 -25.23 -18.60 14.12
N GLY A 33 -24.46 -19.66 14.01
CA GLY A 33 -23.99 -20.16 12.72
C GLY A 33 -22.49 -20.05 12.49
N ASP A 34 -22.06 -19.63 11.30
CA ASP A 34 -20.65 -19.57 10.94
C ASP A 34 -19.91 -18.48 11.74
N ASP A 35 -18.69 -18.79 12.20
CA ASP A 35 -17.81 -17.83 12.86
C ASP A 35 -17.32 -16.77 11.86
N ALA A 36 -18.10 -15.74 11.70
CA ALA A 36 -17.82 -14.58 10.85
C ALA A 36 -16.99 -13.49 11.56
N ASN A 37 -16.68 -13.66 12.85
CA ASN A 37 -15.94 -12.68 13.61
C ASN A 37 -14.58 -12.39 12.99
N PHE A 38 -14.13 -11.16 13.13
CA PHE A 38 -12.86 -10.73 12.61
C PHE A 38 -11.71 -11.44 13.33
N LYS A 39 -10.86 -12.14 12.56
CA LYS A 39 -9.64 -12.77 13.08
C LYS A 39 -8.53 -12.52 12.10
N TYR A 40 -7.38 -12.06 12.58
CA TYR A 40 -6.20 -11.85 11.76
C TYR A 40 -5.00 -12.55 12.35
N ARG A 41 -4.41 -13.46 11.60
CA ARG A 41 -3.16 -14.14 11.94
C ARG A 41 -2.13 -13.84 10.88
N ARG A 42 -0.94 -13.46 11.31
CA ARG A 42 0.17 -13.14 10.40
C ARG A 42 1.47 -13.70 10.93
N TYR A 43 2.17 -14.40 10.08
CA TYR A 43 3.53 -14.85 10.29
C TYR A 43 4.44 -14.01 9.41
N ASN A 44 5.50 -13.45 9.99
CA ASN A 44 6.52 -12.72 9.28
C ASN A 44 7.82 -13.52 9.42
N PHE A 45 8.62 -13.55 8.37
CA PHE A 45 9.95 -14.12 8.41
C PHE A 45 10.93 -13.21 7.67
N ARG A 46 12.15 -13.17 8.15
CA ARG A 46 13.25 -12.46 7.52
C ARG A 46 14.55 -13.20 7.79
N ALA A 47 15.36 -13.38 6.75
CA ALA A 47 16.71 -13.87 6.85
C ALA A 47 17.61 -12.97 6.02
N ASN A 48 18.72 -12.52 6.60
CA ASN A 48 19.76 -11.78 5.91
C ASN A 48 21.07 -12.55 6.11
N LEU A 49 21.87 -12.62 5.06
CA LEU A 49 23.18 -13.24 5.05
C LEU A 49 24.14 -12.35 4.28
N ASP A 50 25.21 -11.92 4.92
CA ASP A 50 26.35 -11.27 4.27
C ASP A 50 27.54 -12.22 4.29
N VAL A 51 28.15 -12.42 3.15
CA VAL A 51 29.34 -13.27 3.00
C VAL A 51 30.45 -12.47 2.34
N ASP A 52 31.56 -12.33 3.05
CA ASP A 52 32.78 -11.73 2.52
C ASP A 52 33.64 -12.84 1.86
N PHE A 53 33.53 -12.99 0.54
CA PHE A 53 34.35 -13.95 -0.21
C PHE A 53 35.84 -13.60 -0.17
N SER A 54 36.10 -12.30 -0.10
CA SER A 54 37.46 -11.76 0.04
C SER A 54 37.39 -10.40 0.75
N LYS A 55 38.54 -9.79 1.03
CA LYS A 55 38.62 -8.41 1.56
C LYS A 55 38.01 -7.38 0.58
N LEU A 56 37.84 -7.76 -0.68
CA LEU A 56 37.37 -6.89 -1.76
C LEU A 56 35.92 -7.17 -2.15
N SER A 57 35.35 -8.33 -1.82
CA SER A 57 34.04 -8.73 -2.35
C SER A 57 33.10 -9.24 -1.26
N THR A 58 31.90 -8.71 -1.25
CA THR A 58 30.81 -9.07 -0.34
C THR A 58 29.55 -9.41 -1.14
N LEU A 59 28.93 -10.55 -0.80
CA LEU A 59 27.61 -10.93 -1.25
C LEU A 59 26.63 -10.78 -0.10
N SER A 60 25.55 -10.05 -0.33
CA SER A 60 24.43 -9.90 0.61
C SER A 60 23.18 -10.55 0.02
N ILE A 61 22.54 -11.41 0.78
CA ILE A 61 21.30 -12.10 0.43
C ILE A 61 20.26 -11.75 1.49
N GLY A 62 19.12 -11.23 1.08
CA GLY A 62 17.98 -10.97 1.94
C GLY A 62 16.77 -11.73 1.45
N ILE A 63 16.12 -12.47 2.34
CA ILE A 63 14.85 -13.14 2.09
C ILE A 63 13.89 -12.70 3.18
N GLY A 64 12.72 -12.25 2.81
CA GLY A 64 11.70 -11.87 3.76
C GLY A 64 10.30 -12.14 3.22
N GLY A 65 9.34 -12.13 4.11
CA GLY A 65 7.97 -12.28 3.68
C GLY A 65 6.98 -12.33 4.83
N ARG A 66 5.74 -12.49 4.42
CA ARG A 66 4.62 -12.66 5.36
C ARG A 66 3.58 -13.62 4.79
N ILE A 67 2.99 -14.38 5.67
CA ILE A 67 1.83 -15.23 5.41
C ILE A 67 0.73 -14.74 6.34
N GLY A 68 -0.34 -14.20 5.77
CA GLY A 68 -1.48 -13.67 6.51
C GLY A 68 -2.75 -14.45 6.22
N ARG A 69 -3.56 -14.66 7.25
CA ARG A 69 -4.93 -15.13 7.13
C ARG A 69 -5.85 -14.18 7.87
N ARG A 70 -6.82 -13.64 7.15
CA ARG A 70 -7.86 -12.77 7.69
C ARG A 70 -9.21 -13.47 7.53
N ASN A 71 -9.97 -13.54 8.60
CA ASN A 71 -11.38 -13.86 8.59
C ASN A 71 -12.17 -12.57 8.78
N SER A 72 -13.29 -12.44 8.10
CA SER A 72 -14.21 -11.31 8.24
C SER A 72 -15.62 -11.73 7.90
N ILE A 73 -16.60 -10.92 8.25
CA ILE A 73 -18.00 -11.11 7.90
C ILE A 73 -18.17 -11.26 6.38
N GLY A 74 -19.17 -12.04 5.98
CA GLY A 74 -19.36 -12.41 4.59
C GLY A 74 -19.75 -11.27 3.67
N ASN A 75 -20.74 -10.50 4.08
CA ASN A 75 -21.31 -9.43 3.27
C ASN A 75 -21.12 -8.07 3.97
N GLY A 76 -19.86 -7.71 4.18
CA GLY A 76 -19.45 -6.50 4.90
C GLY A 76 -19.44 -5.22 4.06
N GLU A 77 -20.12 -5.21 2.91
CA GLU A 77 -20.16 -4.01 2.07
C GLU A 77 -21.37 -3.15 2.47
N TYR A 78 -21.08 -1.93 2.92
CA TYR A 78 -22.06 -0.90 3.19
C TYR A 78 -21.61 0.40 2.53
N ASN A 79 -22.47 1.02 1.72
CA ASN A 79 -22.15 2.23 0.95
C ASN A 79 -20.87 2.12 0.08
N GLY A 80 -20.63 0.95 -0.52
CA GLY A 80 -19.45 0.72 -1.35
C GLY A 80 -18.16 0.47 -0.57
N GLN A 81 -18.25 0.41 0.76
CA GLN A 81 -17.12 0.07 1.63
C GLN A 81 -17.27 -1.37 2.16
N SER A 82 -16.22 -2.14 2.02
CA SER A 82 -16.23 -3.55 2.42
C SER A 82 -15.42 -3.81 3.70
N GLY A 83 -15.70 -4.90 4.37
CA GLY A 83 -14.98 -5.34 5.56
C GLY A 83 -15.32 -4.56 6.82
N VAL A 84 -14.30 -4.21 7.60
CA VAL A 84 -14.46 -3.54 8.91
C VAL A 84 -15.16 -2.19 8.79
N PHE A 85 -14.86 -1.42 7.76
CA PHE A 85 -15.48 -0.10 7.54
C PHE A 85 -16.97 -0.19 7.21
N GLY A 86 -17.40 -1.24 6.48
CA GLY A 86 -18.81 -1.48 6.23
C GLY A 86 -19.59 -1.78 7.52
N VAL A 87 -19.00 -2.59 8.40
CA VAL A 87 -19.59 -2.90 9.73
C VAL A 87 -19.60 -1.68 10.63
N GLU A 88 -18.51 -0.91 10.67
CA GLU A 88 -18.45 0.34 11.44
C GLU A 88 -19.53 1.32 10.99
N GLY A 89 -19.70 1.52 9.69
CA GLY A 89 -20.79 2.34 9.13
C GLY A 89 -22.18 1.86 9.54
N LEU A 90 -22.40 0.54 9.59
CA LEU A 90 -23.64 -0.05 10.07
C LEU A 90 -23.88 0.18 11.56
N LEU A 91 -22.85 -0.02 12.38
CA LEU A 91 -22.94 0.20 13.82
C LEU A 91 -23.17 1.68 14.15
N ASN A 92 -22.54 2.58 13.41
CA ASN A 92 -22.73 4.02 13.60
C ASN A 92 -24.13 4.51 13.17
N ASN A 93 -24.74 3.85 12.19
CA ASN A 93 -26.11 4.14 11.76
C ASN A 93 -27.17 3.29 12.49
N GLY A 94 -26.73 2.33 13.31
CA GLY A 94 -27.60 1.55 14.17
C GLY A 94 -28.11 2.43 15.33
N THR A 95 -29.42 2.42 15.55
CA THR A 95 -30.01 3.01 16.75
C THR A 95 -30.26 1.94 17.79
N PRO A 96 -30.40 2.26 19.08
CA PRO A 96 -30.81 1.29 20.10
C PRO A 96 -32.12 0.57 19.77
N MET A 97 -32.90 1.10 18.84
CA MET A 97 -34.19 0.56 18.43
C MET A 97 -34.12 -0.24 17.11
N SER A 98 -32.95 -0.34 16.49
CA SER A 98 -32.79 -1.08 15.22
C SER A 98 -32.90 -2.59 15.37
N GLY A 99 -32.69 -3.11 16.58
CA GLY A 99 -32.78 -4.52 16.87
C GLY A 99 -32.69 -4.74 18.39
N TYR A 100 -33.46 -5.72 18.87
CA TYR A 100 -33.53 -6.04 20.30
C TYR A 100 -32.53 -7.12 20.72
N GLY A 101 -31.66 -7.55 19.81
CA GLY A 101 -30.71 -8.62 20.09
C GLY A 101 -31.31 -10.02 19.85
N LEU A 102 -31.07 -10.92 20.78
CA LEU A 102 -31.59 -12.30 20.75
C LEU A 102 -32.60 -12.49 21.88
N ASP A 103 -33.64 -13.25 21.63
CA ASP A 103 -34.55 -13.74 22.67
C ASP A 103 -33.93 -14.91 23.46
N SER A 104 -34.71 -15.47 24.40
CA SER A 104 -34.28 -16.60 25.23
C SER A 104 -34.06 -17.91 24.43
N GLU A 105 -34.60 -18.00 23.24
CA GLU A 105 -34.46 -19.14 22.33
C GLU A 105 -33.35 -18.95 21.30
N GLY A 106 -32.68 -17.80 21.35
CA GLY A 106 -31.60 -17.44 20.43
C GLY A 106 -32.08 -16.90 19.09
N HIS A 107 -33.35 -16.51 18.97
CA HIS A 107 -33.87 -15.88 17.78
C HIS A 107 -33.48 -14.42 17.73
N ARG A 108 -33.09 -13.95 16.57
CA ARG A 108 -32.75 -12.53 16.32
C ARG A 108 -34.03 -11.71 16.22
N ILE A 109 -34.17 -10.75 17.13
CA ILE A 109 -35.32 -9.86 17.18
C ILE A 109 -34.97 -8.54 16.48
N VAL A 110 -35.77 -8.17 15.51
CA VAL A 110 -35.65 -6.89 14.78
C VAL A 110 -36.83 -5.99 15.13
N SER A 111 -36.65 -4.69 15.03
CA SER A 111 -37.70 -3.71 15.23
C SER A 111 -38.76 -3.81 14.13
N ASP A 112 -39.98 -3.47 14.50
CA ASP A 112 -41.10 -3.34 13.57
C ASP A 112 -41.07 -1.92 12.95
N PRO A 113 -40.81 -1.78 11.65
CA PRO A 113 -40.78 -0.46 11.00
C PRO A 113 -42.18 0.19 11.01
N ASP A 114 -43.23 -0.55 11.15
CA ASP A 114 -44.60 -0.01 11.24
C ASP A 114 -44.87 0.63 12.63
N LEU A 115 -44.15 0.18 13.67
CA LEU A 115 -44.29 0.70 15.03
C LEU A 115 -43.32 1.87 15.31
N VAL A 116 -42.11 1.81 14.85
CA VAL A 116 -41.03 2.76 15.21
C VAL A 116 -40.50 3.55 14.02
N GLY A 117 -41.04 3.35 12.83
CA GLY A 117 -40.56 3.98 11.61
C GLY A 117 -39.28 3.30 11.08
N ALA A 118 -38.68 3.92 10.07
CA ALA A 118 -37.43 3.41 9.50
C ALA A 118 -36.29 3.63 10.50
N VAL A 119 -36.00 2.65 11.28
CA VAL A 119 -34.89 2.61 12.23
C VAL A 119 -33.76 1.79 11.67
N GLY A 120 -32.66 2.40 11.39
CA GLY A 120 -31.37 1.88 11.07
C GLY A 120 -31.22 0.43 10.60
N SER A 121 -30.02 0.03 10.32
CA SER A 121 -29.70 -1.31 9.81
C SER A 121 -29.48 -2.31 10.94
N ASP A 122 -29.97 -3.54 10.75
CA ASP A 122 -29.71 -4.64 11.68
C ASP A 122 -28.26 -5.15 11.55
N GLY A 123 -27.38 -4.62 12.40
CA GLY A 123 -25.97 -5.02 12.44
C GLY A 123 -25.74 -6.46 12.85
N LEU A 124 -26.62 -7.05 13.69
CA LEU A 124 -26.50 -8.45 14.11
C LEU A 124 -26.68 -9.42 12.95
N GLY A 125 -27.69 -9.21 12.11
CA GLY A 125 -27.91 -10.02 10.92
C GLY A 125 -26.73 -10.00 9.97
N LEU A 126 -26.18 -8.83 9.75
CA LEU A 126 -25.03 -8.70 8.88
C LEU A 126 -23.81 -9.47 9.41
N ILE A 127 -23.56 -9.45 10.70
CA ILE A 127 -22.41 -10.11 11.31
C ILE A 127 -22.59 -11.62 11.37
N TYR A 128 -23.78 -12.12 11.70
CA TYR A 128 -23.96 -13.52 12.07
C TYR A 128 -24.72 -14.37 11.07
N GLN A 129 -25.40 -13.80 10.09
CA GLN A 129 -26.24 -14.56 9.18
C GLN A 129 -25.88 -14.46 7.70
N HIS A 130 -24.92 -13.61 7.35
CA HIS A 130 -24.51 -13.42 5.96
C HIS A 130 -23.25 -14.20 5.57
N GLY A 131 -22.82 -15.12 6.45
CA GLY A 131 -21.65 -15.96 6.21
C GLY A 131 -20.33 -15.27 6.49
N TYR A 132 -19.26 -15.74 5.85
CA TYR A 132 -17.89 -15.28 6.15
C TYR A 132 -17.01 -15.21 4.91
N THR A 133 -15.94 -14.42 5.03
CA THR A 133 -14.91 -14.31 4.01
C THR A 133 -13.54 -14.61 4.61
N VAL A 134 -12.81 -15.53 4.01
CA VAL A 134 -11.42 -15.85 4.37
C VAL A 134 -10.49 -15.35 3.31
N GLN A 135 -9.61 -14.44 3.68
CA GLN A 135 -8.54 -13.94 2.82
C GLN A 135 -7.19 -14.49 3.27
N ARG A 136 -6.42 -15.05 2.35
CA ARG A 136 -5.03 -15.47 2.55
C ARG A 136 -4.13 -14.61 1.70
N GLN A 137 -3.12 -14.02 2.32
CA GLN A 137 -2.14 -13.19 1.64
C GLN A 137 -0.73 -13.72 1.90
N ASN A 138 -0.01 -13.97 0.83
CA ASN A 138 1.38 -14.38 0.85
C ASN A 138 2.22 -13.31 0.16
N VAL A 139 3.28 -12.86 0.82
CA VAL A 139 4.23 -11.90 0.25
C VAL A 139 5.62 -12.48 0.43
N VAL A 140 6.41 -12.46 -0.61
CA VAL A 140 7.81 -12.89 -0.61
C VAL A 140 8.66 -11.79 -1.23
N ASN A 141 9.73 -11.43 -0.54
CA ASN A 141 10.73 -10.47 -0.99
C ASN A 141 12.08 -11.17 -1.02
N LEU A 142 12.80 -11.02 -2.11
CA LEU A 142 14.16 -11.52 -2.30
C LEU A 142 15.04 -10.37 -2.73
N ASP A 143 16.13 -10.15 -2.01
CA ASP A 143 17.15 -9.16 -2.31
C ASP A 143 18.50 -9.85 -2.47
N LEU A 144 19.22 -9.53 -3.53
CA LEU A 144 20.56 -9.98 -3.80
C LEU A 144 21.43 -8.79 -4.12
N GLN A 145 22.57 -8.65 -3.43
CA GLN A 145 23.53 -7.61 -3.71
C GLN A 145 24.94 -8.16 -3.72
N TYR A 146 25.70 -7.82 -4.74
CA TYR A 146 27.13 -8.08 -4.78
C TYR A 146 27.87 -6.76 -4.84
N LYS A 147 28.85 -6.60 -3.96
CA LYS A 147 29.75 -5.44 -3.90
C LYS A 147 31.18 -5.90 -4.12
N LEU A 148 31.87 -5.18 -5.02
CA LEU A 148 33.28 -5.39 -5.31
C LEU A 148 34.04 -4.08 -5.14
N LYS A 149 35.01 -4.05 -4.25
CA LYS A 149 35.96 -2.94 -4.12
C LYS A 149 36.99 -3.05 -5.23
N LEU A 150 37.16 -1.97 -5.97
CA LEU A 150 38.07 -1.87 -7.09
C LEU A 150 39.30 -1.03 -6.73
N ASP A 151 39.74 -1.11 -5.46
CA ASP A 151 40.92 -0.37 -4.95
C ASP A 151 42.21 -0.71 -5.69
N PHE A 152 42.25 -1.86 -6.37
CA PHE A 152 43.37 -2.28 -7.22
C PHE A 152 43.45 -1.47 -8.55
N ILE A 153 42.35 -0.86 -8.97
CA ILE A 153 42.32 0.09 -10.09
C ILE A 153 42.61 1.49 -9.57
N THR A 154 41.80 1.95 -8.63
CA THR A 154 41.97 3.20 -7.92
C THR A 154 41.31 3.17 -6.55
N LYS A 155 42.03 3.71 -5.54
CA LYS A 155 41.50 3.70 -4.16
C LYS A 155 40.20 4.46 -4.08
N GLY A 156 39.21 3.82 -3.44
CA GLY A 156 37.89 4.40 -3.22
C GLY A 156 36.88 4.17 -4.34
N LEU A 157 37.23 3.33 -5.33
CA LEU A 157 36.30 2.87 -6.36
C LEU A 157 35.62 1.59 -5.90
N ASP A 158 34.29 1.50 -5.99
CA ASP A 158 33.52 0.28 -5.79
C ASP A 158 32.47 0.10 -6.90
N PHE A 159 32.28 -1.15 -7.27
CA PHE A 159 31.20 -1.62 -8.15
C PHE A 159 30.18 -2.35 -7.32
N ARG A 160 28.90 -2.11 -7.61
CA ARG A 160 27.78 -2.79 -6.97
C ARG A 160 26.75 -3.20 -8.00
N ILE A 161 26.25 -4.42 -7.85
CA ILE A 161 25.08 -4.89 -8.56
C ILE A 161 24.04 -5.33 -7.53
N LYS A 162 22.79 -4.98 -7.74
CA LYS A 162 21.67 -5.33 -6.88
C LYS A 162 20.51 -5.84 -7.72
N GLY A 163 19.86 -6.90 -7.25
CA GLY A 163 18.60 -7.40 -7.75
C GLY A 163 17.61 -7.57 -6.62
N SER A 164 16.37 -7.19 -6.87
CA SER A 164 15.26 -7.43 -5.93
C SER A 164 14.09 -8.04 -6.68
N TYR A 165 13.43 -8.99 -6.05
CA TYR A 165 12.20 -9.60 -6.56
C TYR A 165 11.17 -9.63 -5.45
N ASN A 166 9.99 -9.07 -5.73
CA ASN A 166 8.88 -9.06 -4.79
C ASN A 166 7.67 -9.72 -5.47
N SER A 167 6.98 -10.56 -4.74
CA SER A 167 5.74 -11.20 -5.17
C SER A 167 4.73 -11.16 -4.06
N ASP A 168 3.53 -10.74 -4.39
CA ASP A 168 2.37 -10.84 -3.53
C ASP A 168 1.29 -11.68 -4.22
N TYR A 169 0.60 -12.48 -3.43
CA TYR A 169 -0.50 -13.30 -3.88
C TYR A 169 -1.59 -13.30 -2.82
N THR A 170 -2.80 -12.97 -3.24
CA THR A 170 -3.97 -12.97 -2.38
C THR A 170 -5.05 -13.87 -2.94
N GLN A 171 -5.57 -14.73 -2.10
CA GLN A 171 -6.73 -15.58 -2.37
C GLN A 171 -7.81 -15.20 -1.38
N GLN A 172 -8.98 -14.88 -1.88
CA GLN A 172 -10.19 -14.63 -1.09
C GLN A 172 -11.22 -15.70 -1.41
N LYS A 173 -11.73 -16.34 -0.38
CA LYS A 173 -12.85 -17.29 -0.44
C LYS A 173 -13.99 -16.71 0.36
N ALA A 174 -15.09 -16.41 -0.29
CA ALA A 174 -16.30 -15.93 0.32
C ALA A 174 -17.36 -17.04 0.32
N ARG A 175 -17.96 -17.25 1.47
CA ARG A 175 -19.14 -18.08 1.64
C ARG A 175 -20.22 -17.19 2.21
N THR A 176 -21.12 -16.74 1.35
CA THR A 176 -22.04 -15.66 1.68
C THR A 176 -23.46 -15.99 1.24
N THR A 177 -24.40 -15.43 1.94
CA THR A 177 -25.82 -15.47 1.59
C THR A 177 -26.43 -14.09 1.82
N SER A 178 -27.49 -13.78 1.09
CA SER A 178 -28.32 -12.60 1.34
C SER A 178 -29.49 -12.89 2.26
N GLY A 179 -29.72 -14.18 2.56
CA GLY A 179 -30.84 -14.61 3.42
C GLY A 179 -30.45 -14.60 4.90
N GLY A 180 -31.45 -14.47 5.75
CA GLY A 180 -31.32 -14.60 7.19
C GLY A 180 -32.68 -14.61 7.84
N ILE A 181 -32.84 -15.45 8.86
CA ILE A 181 -34.05 -15.50 9.64
C ILE A 181 -33.98 -14.46 10.74
N SER A 182 -35.03 -13.66 10.86
CA SER A 182 -35.24 -12.76 11.99
C SER A 182 -36.68 -12.87 12.44
N TYR A 183 -36.96 -12.38 13.61
CA TYR A 183 -38.31 -12.34 14.16
C TYR A 183 -38.66 -10.88 14.45
N LYS A 184 -39.78 -10.43 13.93
CA LYS A 184 -40.35 -9.12 14.19
C LYS A 184 -41.21 -9.21 15.42
N ALA A 185 -40.89 -8.48 16.47
CA ALA A 185 -41.73 -8.35 17.66
C ALA A 185 -42.89 -7.41 17.33
N THR A 186 -44.11 -7.84 17.46
CA THR A 186 -45.31 -7.04 17.24
C THR A 186 -46.32 -7.29 18.36
N ILE A 187 -47.24 -6.36 18.54
CA ILE A 187 -48.29 -6.48 19.54
C ILE A 187 -49.49 -7.22 18.93
N ALA A 188 -49.91 -8.31 19.57
CA ALA A 188 -51.14 -8.99 19.18
C ALA A 188 -52.35 -8.09 19.52
N LYS A 189 -53.02 -7.63 18.48
CA LYS A 189 -54.12 -6.66 18.63
C LYS A 189 -55.27 -7.25 19.45
N GLY A 190 -55.52 -6.66 20.62
CA GLY A 190 -56.59 -7.04 21.50
C GLY A 190 -56.30 -8.22 22.42
N GLU A 191 -55.06 -8.72 22.46
CA GLU A 191 -54.59 -9.75 23.38
C GLU A 191 -53.69 -9.11 24.47
N TYR A 192 -53.87 -9.59 25.69
CA TYR A 192 -53.14 -9.11 26.86
C TYR A 192 -52.62 -10.30 27.67
N GLU A 193 -51.50 -10.11 28.34
CA GLU A 193 -50.94 -11.04 29.30
C GLU A 193 -51.76 -10.99 30.61
N GLU A 194 -51.52 -11.93 31.52
CA GLU A 194 -52.24 -12.02 32.80
C GLU A 194 -52.07 -10.76 33.68
N ASP A 195 -50.97 -10.05 33.50
CA ASP A 195 -50.67 -8.80 34.19
C ASP A 195 -51.29 -7.56 33.54
N GLY A 196 -52.03 -7.74 32.42
CA GLY A 196 -52.63 -6.64 31.67
C GLY A 196 -51.71 -5.96 30.66
N ALA A 197 -50.48 -6.39 30.52
CA ALA A 197 -49.56 -5.92 29.47
C ALA A 197 -50.02 -6.39 28.09
N PRO A 198 -49.81 -5.59 27.02
CA PRO A 198 -50.08 -6.03 25.66
C PRO A 198 -49.25 -7.26 25.30
N LYS A 199 -49.88 -8.30 24.78
CA LYS A 199 -49.18 -9.50 24.39
C LYS A 199 -48.29 -9.29 23.17
N VAL A 200 -47.00 -9.61 23.33
CA VAL A 200 -46.01 -9.54 22.25
C VAL A 200 -45.95 -10.87 21.54
N VAL A 201 -46.08 -10.85 20.23
CA VAL A 201 -45.91 -12.02 19.37
C VAL A 201 -44.75 -11.81 18.42
N TYR A 202 -44.05 -12.89 18.12
CA TYR A 202 -42.89 -12.86 17.24
C TYR A 202 -43.27 -13.43 15.86
N VAL A 203 -43.19 -12.62 14.85
CA VAL A 203 -43.49 -13.02 13.47
C VAL A 203 -42.17 -13.21 12.71
N ARG A 204 -41.99 -14.45 12.26
CA ARG A 204 -40.80 -14.81 11.48
C ARG A 204 -40.72 -14.01 10.18
N GLN A 205 -39.53 -13.49 9.91
CA GLN A 205 -39.15 -12.75 8.70
C GLN A 205 -37.97 -13.44 8.02
N GLY A 206 -38.01 -13.48 6.70
CA GLY A 206 -36.95 -14.03 5.88
C GLY A 206 -36.80 -15.54 5.92
N ASP A 207 -35.87 -16.04 5.15
CA ASP A 207 -35.57 -17.45 4.98
C ASP A 207 -34.05 -17.70 5.11
N SER A 208 -33.75 -18.94 5.54
CA SER A 208 -32.37 -19.42 5.53
C SER A 208 -32.01 -19.91 4.15
N TRP A 209 -31.00 -19.36 3.56
CA TRP A 209 -30.45 -19.78 2.28
C TRP A 209 -29.07 -20.42 2.48
N PRO A 210 -28.76 -21.48 1.73
CA PRO A 210 -27.42 -22.05 1.79
C PRO A 210 -26.37 -21.04 1.37
N LEU A 211 -25.20 -21.12 1.98
CA LEU A 211 -24.07 -20.24 1.63
C LEU A 211 -23.62 -20.52 0.20
N GLY A 212 -23.58 -19.48 -0.62
CA GLY A 212 -22.91 -19.48 -1.90
C GLY A 212 -21.40 -19.59 -1.73
N TYR A 213 -20.68 -19.79 -2.83
CA TYR A 213 -19.23 -19.82 -2.85
C TYR A 213 -18.68 -18.95 -3.97
N GLU A 214 -17.80 -18.04 -3.60
CA GLU A 214 -17.03 -17.25 -4.55
C GLU A 214 -15.54 -17.31 -4.19
N GLU A 215 -14.70 -17.47 -5.20
CA GLU A 215 -13.24 -17.41 -5.04
C GLU A 215 -12.66 -16.35 -5.95
N LYS A 216 -11.92 -15.42 -5.36
CA LYS A 216 -11.15 -14.39 -6.07
C LYS A 216 -9.67 -14.58 -5.80
N LYS A 217 -8.86 -14.41 -6.83
CA LYS A 217 -7.40 -14.49 -6.76
C LYS A 217 -6.81 -13.28 -7.46
N TRP A 218 -5.87 -12.64 -6.80
CA TRP A 218 -5.11 -11.54 -7.39
C TRP A 218 -3.72 -11.48 -6.77
N GLY A 219 -2.84 -10.79 -7.41
CA GLY A 219 -1.48 -10.59 -6.94
C GLY A 219 -0.67 -9.81 -7.93
N GLY A 220 0.50 -9.42 -7.50
CA GLY A 220 1.46 -8.71 -8.28
C GLY A 220 2.85 -9.32 -8.12
N ARG A 221 3.73 -8.93 -9.00
CA ARG A 221 5.15 -9.19 -8.88
C ARG A 221 5.92 -8.05 -9.49
N ASN A 222 7.01 -7.71 -8.85
CA ASN A 222 7.92 -6.75 -9.43
C ASN A 222 9.36 -7.23 -9.26
N TRP A 223 10.21 -6.80 -10.15
CA TRP A 223 11.64 -6.95 -10.02
C TRP A 223 12.33 -5.61 -10.26
N TYR A 224 13.48 -5.49 -9.65
CA TYR A 224 14.36 -4.35 -9.77
C TYR A 224 15.78 -4.86 -9.97
N ALA A 225 16.50 -4.26 -10.88
CA ALA A 225 17.91 -4.50 -11.10
C ALA A 225 18.66 -3.16 -11.13
N GLU A 226 19.83 -3.14 -10.54
CA GLU A 226 20.70 -1.95 -10.46
C GLU A 226 22.15 -2.37 -10.62
N ALA A 227 22.90 -1.58 -11.38
CA ALA A 227 24.35 -1.64 -11.41
C ALA A 227 24.90 -0.24 -11.16
N SER A 228 25.86 -0.11 -10.26
CA SER A 228 26.45 1.19 -9.92
C SER A 228 27.97 1.12 -9.76
N LEU A 229 28.60 2.21 -10.17
CA LEU A 229 30.00 2.48 -9.95
C LEU A 229 30.12 3.71 -9.07
N ASN A 230 30.71 3.56 -7.90
CA ASN A 230 30.89 4.62 -6.93
C ASN A 230 32.38 4.90 -6.77
N TYR A 231 32.72 6.15 -6.73
CA TYR A 231 34.06 6.61 -6.42
C TYR A 231 34.01 7.64 -5.30
N THR A 232 34.80 7.44 -4.24
CA THR A 232 34.90 8.40 -3.14
C THR A 232 36.33 8.46 -2.68
N ARG A 233 36.93 9.66 -2.74
CA ARG A 233 38.32 9.84 -2.35
C ARG A 233 38.58 11.21 -1.75
N LYS A 234 39.44 11.22 -0.75
CA LYS A 234 39.94 12.40 -0.10
C LYS A 234 41.36 12.69 -0.56
N PHE A 235 41.62 13.93 -1.01
CA PHE A 235 42.91 14.45 -1.42
C PHE A 235 43.22 15.67 -0.57
N GLY A 236 43.95 15.48 0.53
CA GLY A 236 44.16 16.56 1.49
C GLY A 236 42.86 17.10 2.05
N ASP A 237 42.54 18.35 1.78
CA ASP A 237 41.34 19.04 2.20
C ASP A 237 40.18 18.90 1.21
N HIS A 238 40.38 18.22 0.09
CA HIS A 238 39.40 18.03 -0.98
C HIS A 238 38.76 16.64 -0.87
N ASN A 239 37.47 16.58 -0.76
CA ASN A 239 36.70 15.35 -0.85
C ASN A 239 35.95 15.32 -2.17
N PHE A 240 36.14 14.26 -2.92
CA PHE A 240 35.53 14.06 -4.21
C PHE A 240 34.69 12.73 -4.19
N GLY A 241 33.47 12.82 -4.68
CA GLY A 241 32.59 11.67 -4.89
C GLY A 241 32.00 11.68 -6.29
N ALA A 242 31.89 10.51 -6.90
CA ALA A 242 31.20 10.32 -8.16
C ALA A 242 30.37 9.02 -8.12
N LEU A 243 29.21 9.04 -8.74
CA LEU A 243 28.32 7.89 -8.90
C LEU A 243 27.85 7.86 -10.34
N VAL A 244 27.91 6.68 -10.95
CA VAL A 244 27.13 6.33 -12.14
C VAL A 244 26.31 5.12 -11.79
N LEU A 245 25.01 5.19 -12.06
CA LEU A 245 24.06 4.13 -11.73
C LEU A 245 23.12 3.92 -12.92
N TYR A 246 22.91 2.66 -13.26
CA TYR A 246 21.85 2.21 -14.15
C TYR A 246 20.88 1.36 -13.36
N ASN A 247 19.58 1.59 -13.54
CA ASN A 247 18.56 0.75 -12.94
C ASN A 247 17.42 0.47 -13.91
N GLU A 248 16.79 -0.67 -13.69
CA GLU A 248 15.62 -1.10 -14.41
C GLU A 248 14.64 -1.77 -13.44
N SER A 249 13.36 -1.54 -13.65
CA SER A 249 12.31 -2.21 -12.88
C SER A 249 11.12 -2.56 -13.76
N LYS A 250 10.42 -3.62 -13.37
CA LYS A 250 9.20 -4.04 -14.05
C LYS A 250 8.17 -4.49 -13.01
N ASN A 251 6.99 -3.91 -13.09
CA ASN A 251 5.86 -4.24 -12.25
C ASN A 251 4.78 -4.93 -13.09
N TYR A 252 4.47 -6.17 -12.73
CA TYR A 252 3.43 -6.97 -13.37
C TYR A 252 2.12 -6.80 -12.61
N TYR A 253 1.03 -6.66 -13.36
CA TYR A 253 -0.31 -6.41 -12.83
C TYR A 253 -0.40 -5.12 -11.99
N PRO A 254 -0.03 -3.96 -12.59
CA PRO A 254 0.01 -2.68 -11.87
C PRO A 254 -1.37 -2.11 -11.51
N GLY A 255 -2.44 -2.82 -11.87
CA GLY A 255 -3.82 -2.37 -11.68
C GLY A 255 -4.38 -1.55 -12.83
N GLY A 256 -5.68 -1.24 -12.75
CA GLY A 256 -6.39 -0.43 -13.74
C GLY A 256 -6.69 -1.15 -15.06
N VAL A 257 -7.10 -0.38 -16.06
CA VAL A 257 -7.56 -0.88 -17.37
C VAL A 257 -6.49 -1.72 -18.10
N TYR A 258 -5.23 -1.35 -17.96
CA TYR A 258 -4.10 -2.05 -18.61
C TYR A 258 -3.36 -2.97 -17.64
N ASN A 259 -4.08 -3.64 -16.75
CA ASN A 259 -3.48 -4.51 -15.74
C ASN A 259 -2.65 -5.68 -16.33
N SER A 260 -3.01 -6.18 -17.49
CA SER A 260 -2.28 -7.26 -18.18
C SER A 260 -0.95 -6.80 -18.79
N ILE A 261 -0.75 -5.50 -18.95
CA ILE A 261 0.47 -4.93 -19.52
C ILE A 261 1.40 -4.52 -18.38
N PRO A 262 2.57 -5.13 -18.23
CA PRO A 262 3.51 -4.74 -17.17
C PRO A 262 3.93 -3.28 -17.31
N ARG A 263 4.26 -2.64 -16.19
CA ARG A 263 4.82 -1.29 -16.16
C ARG A 263 6.33 -1.37 -16.02
N GLY A 264 7.05 -0.84 -16.99
CA GLY A 264 8.51 -0.79 -17.04
C GLY A 264 9.06 0.61 -16.76
N TYR A 265 10.21 0.65 -16.11
CA TYR A 265 10.98 1.86 -15.86
C TYR A 265 12.45 1.57 -16.07
N VAL A 266 13.15 2.51 -16.70
CA VAL A 266 14.61 2.48 -16.89
C VAL A 266 15.16 3.83 -16.44
N GLY A 267 16.25 3.81 -15.68
CA GLY A 267 16.90 5.01 -15.19
C GLY A 267 18.42 4.94 -15.30
N MET A 268 19.02 6.06 -15.65
CA MET A 268 20.45 6.29 -15.54
C MET A 268 20.67 7.53 -14.67
N VAL A 269 21.53 7.41 -13.68
CA VAL A 269 21.83 8.48 -12.73
C VAL A 269 23.32 8.73 -12.73
N GLY A 270 23.68 10.00 -12.88
CA GLY A 270 25.03 10.50 -12.63
C GLY A 270 25.02 11.48 -11.46
N ARG A 271 25.99 11.37 -10.56
CA ARG A 271 26.16 12.30 -9.46
C ARG A 271 27.64 12.60 -9.27
N VAL A 272 27.94 13.87 -9.05
CA VAL A 272 29.27 14.32 -8.66
C VAL A 272 29.13 15.20 -7.43
N THR A 273 29.89 14.86 -6.40
CA THR A 273 29.98 15.65 -5.16
C THR A 273 31.41 16.12 -4.95
N TYR A 274 31.53 17.31 -4.51
CA TYR A 274 32.83 17.89 -4.15
C TYR A 274 32.66 18.77 -2.92
N ASP A 275 33.58 18.64 -1.98
CA ASP A 275 33.69 19.57 -0.88
C ASP A 275 35.16 19.94 -0.61
N TYR A 276 35.36 21.16 -0.19
CA TYR A 276 36.64 21.69 0.25
C TYR A 276 36.58 22.01 1.73
N GLN A 277 37.45 21.35 2.52
CA GLN A 277 37.51 21.46 3.99
C GLN A 277 36.17 21.25 4.71
N THR A 278 35.25 20.53 4.08
CA THR A 278 33.84 20.42 4.54
C THR A 278 33.10 21.76 4.71
N LYS A 279 33.69 22.85 4.20
CA LYS A 279 33.13 24.20 4.27
C LYS A 279 32.32 24.57 3.05
N TYR A 280 32.84 24.29 1.87
CA TYR A 280 32.23 24.59 0.57
C TYR A 280 31.86 23.29 -0.09
N MET A 281 30.60 23.14 -0.46
CA MET A 281 30.05 21.90 -0.98
C MET A 281 29.33 22.14 -2.29
N ILE A 282 29.56 21.27 -3.26
CA ILE A 282 28.89 21.25 -4.55
C ILE A 282 28.35 19.83 -4.76
N ASP A 283 27.08 19.70 -5.17
CA ASP A 283 26.46 18.44 -5.54
C ASP A 283 25.74 18.63 -6.88
N LEU A 284 26.17 17.91 -7.88
CA LEU A 284 25.60 17.91 -9.22
C LEU A 284 24.97 16.54 -9.46
N ASN A 285 23.69 16.51 -9.81
CA ASN A 285 23.00 15.29 -10.14
C ASN A 285 22.38 15.40 -11.53
N MET A 286 22.34 14.28 -12.23
CA MET A 286 21.64 14.15 -13.50
C MET A 286 20.91 12.82 -13.52
N GLY A 287 19.64 12.83 -13.88
CA GLY A 287 18.83 11.67 -14.15
C GLY A 287 18.43 11.64 -15.62
N TYR A 288 18.54 10.47 -16.23
CA TYR A 288 17.99 10.21 -17.55
C TYR A 288 17.07 9.01 -17.44
N ASN A 289 15.77 9.28 -17.35
CA ASN A 289 14.76 8.31 -16.96
C ASN A 289 13.77 8.07 -18.08
N GLY A 290 13.40 6.80 -18.28
CA GLY A 290 12.46 6.36 -19.29
C GLY A 290 11.22 5.71 -18.68
N SER A 291 10.06 6.08 -19.21
CA SER A 291 8.78 5.45 -18.90
C SER A 291 8.04 5.05 -20.17
N GLU A 292 7.45 3.87 -20.12
CA GLU A 292 6.62 3.36 -21.22
C GLU A 292 5.26 4.07 -21.34
N ASN A 293 4.86 4.85 -20.34
CA ASN A 293 3.63 5.63 -20.39
C ASN A 293 3.63 6.67 -21.50
N PHE A 294 4.80 6.99 -22.06
CA PHE A 294 4.96 7.96 -23.14
C PHE A 294 5.16 7.30 -24.51
N ALA A 295 4.79 7.99 -25.57
CA ALA A 295 4.93 7.54 -26.94
C ALA A 295 6.40 7.27 -27.31
N LYS A 296 6.61 6.35 -28.26
CA LYS A 296 7.96 6.08 -28.82
C LYS A 296 8.63 7.39 -29.23
N GLY A 297 9.88 7.58 -28.85
CA GLY A 297 10.66 8.80 -29.09
C GLY A 297 10.48 9.91 -28.02
N LYS A 298 9.50 9.78 -27.11
CA LYS A 298 9.27 10.72 -25.98
C LYS A 298 9.33 10.04 -24.61
N ARG A 299 9.84 8.81 -24.56
CA ARG A 299 9.87 8.00 -23.33
C ARG A 299 10.89 8.44 -22.31
N PHE A 300 11.94 9.13 -22.74
CA PHE A 300 13.06 9.50 -21.91
C PHE A 300 13.06 11.00 -21.61
N GLY A 301 13.33 11.33 -20.36
CA GLY A 301 13.49 12.69 -19.88
C GLY A 301 14.81 12.91 -19.18
N PHE A 302 15.39 14.10 -19.35
CA PHE A 302 16.62 14.54 -18.68
C PHE A 302 16.28 15.46 -17.51
N PHE A 303 16.80 15.13 -16.32
CA PHE A 303 16.49 15.75 -15.05
C PHE A 303 17.76 16.16 -14.31
N PRO A 304 18.35 17.31 -14.65
CA PRO A 304 19.52 17.83 -13.95
C PRO A 304 19.12 18.53 -12.66
N SER A 305 20.00 18.46 -11.67
CA SER A 305 19.92 19.29 -10.46
C SER A 305 21.30 19.64 -9.95
N ALA A 306 21.40 20.81 -9.33
CA ALA A 306 22.60 21.31 -8.71
C ALA A 306 22.30 21.86 -7.33
N SER A 307 23.21 21.66 -6.39
CA SER A 307 23.13 22.26 -5.06
C SER A 307 24.51 22.79 -4.62
N LEU A 308 24.46 23.87 -3.86
CA LEU A 308 25.62 24.50 -3.23
C LEU A 308 25.38 24.58 -1.73
N GLY A 309 26.44 24.39 -0.96
CA GLY A 309 26.43 24.54 0.49
C GLY A 309 27.68 25.27 1.00
N TRP A 310 27.48 26.12 1.99
CA TRP A 310 28.54 26.82 2.67
C TRP A 310 28.36 26.81 4.17
N ILE A 311 29.33 26.29 4.90
CA ILE A 311 29.31 26.32 6.37
C ILE A 311 30.02 27.59 6.83
N ILE A 312 29.24 28.67 6.99
CA ILE A 312 29.70 29.98 7.38
C ILE A 312 30.36 29.94 8.76
N SER A 313 29.84 29.15 9.66
CA SER A 313 30.36 28.98 11.03
C SER A 313 31.78 28.38 11.09
N SER A 314 32.27 27.81 9.99
CA SER A 314 33.60 27.26 9.89
C SER A 314 34.64 28.31 9.38
N GLU A 315 34.18 29.51 9.09
CA GLU A 315 35.07 30.60 8.67
C GLU A 315 35.74 31.31 9.85
N LYS A 316 36.95 31.87 9.62
CA LYS A 316 37.70 32.56 10.65
C LYS A 316 36.95 33.79 11.19
N PHE A 317 36.26 34.52 10.33
CA PHE A 317 35.48 35.70 10.74
C PHE A 317 34.28 35.36 11.67
N TRP A 318 33.87 34.09 11.73
CA TRP A 318 32.77 33.63 12.59
C TRP A 318 33.22 33.31 14.03
N GLU A 319 34.53 33.21 14.28
CA GLU A 319 35.05 32.81 15.60
C GLU A 319 34.48 33.62 16.78
N PRO A 320 34.32 34.94 16.71
CA PRO A 320 33.77 35.73 17.81
C PRO A 320 32.30 35.36 18.12
N ILE A 321 31.52 34.95 17.13
CA ILE A 321 30.09 34.66 17.22
C ILE A 321 29.83 33.17 17.55
N ARG A 322 30.83 32.32 17.41
CA ARG A 322 30.70 30.84 17.58
C ARG A 322 30.21 30.44 18.98
N LYS A 323 30.45 31.25 19.99
CA LYS A 323 29.94 30.99 21.36
C LYS A 323 28.42 31.12 21.46
N VAL A 324 27.83 31.93 20.62
CA VAL A 324 26.36 32.14 20.58
C VAL A 324 25.71 31.29 19.49
N VAL A 325 26.29 31.29 18.29
CA VAL A 325 25.82 30.47 17.16
C VAL A 325 26.95 29.53 16.73
N SER A 326 26.92 28.33 17.28
CA SER A 326 27.96 27.30 17.08
C SER A 326 28.00 26.73 15.66
N TYR A 327 26.88 26.73 14.96
CA TYR A 327 26.77 26.16 13.61
C TYR A 327 25.79 26.99 12.75
N LEU A 328 26.28 27.43 11.59
CA LEU A 328 25.49 28.08 10.56
C LEU A 328 25.91 27.56 9.18
N LYS A 329 24.95 26.98 8.46
CA LYS A 329 25.09 26.49 7.09
C LYS A 329 24.08 27.18 6.18
N LEU A 330 24.56 27.78 5.10
CA LEU A 330 23.73 28.24 3.98
C LEU A 330 23.73 27.16 2.89
N ARG A 331 22.58 26.90 2.30
CA ARG A 331 22.44 25.97 1.16
C ARG A 331 21.38 26.48 0.18
N GLY A 332 21.62 26.21 -1.09
CA GLY A 332 20.68 26.48 -2.18
C GLY A 332 20.70 25.32 -3.17
N SER A 333 19.57 25.02 -3.77
CA SER A 333 19.47 24.00 -4.82
C SER A 333 18.48 24.40 -5.89
N ILE A 334 18.74 23.94 -7.09
CA ILE A 334 17.86 24.08 -8.25
C ILE A 334 17.84 22.73 -8.98
N GLY A 335 16.69 22.34 -9.50
CA GLY A 335 16.59 21.08 -10.22
C GLY A 335 15.31 20.97 -11.03
N LYS A 336 15.34 20.04 -11.96
CA LYS A 336 14.21 19.64 -12.79
C LYS A 336 13.80 18.24 -12.38
N VAL A 337 12.50 18.02 -12.16
CA VAL A 337 11.93 16.71 -11.86
C VAL A 337 10.86 16.33 -12.89
N GLY A 338 10.61 15.04 -13.03
CA GLY A 338 9.55 14.52 -13.86
C GLY A 338 8.70 13.52 -13.07
N ASN A 339 7.44 13.45 -13.42
CA ASN A 339 6.49 12.50 -12.84
C ASN A 339 5.65 11.87 -13.95
N ASP A 340 5.55 10.54 -13.95
CA ASP A 340 4.68 9.76 -14.84
C ASP A 340 3.53 9.09 -14.09
N GLN A 341 3.37 9.40 -12.80
CA GLN A 341 2.32 8.87 -11.92
C GLN A 341 1.17 9.86 -11.79
N GLY A 342 -0.01 9.34 -11.44
CA GLY A 342 -1.20 10.18 -11.25
C GLY A 342 -1.99 10.48 -12.53
N VAL A 343 -1.50 10.02 -13.68
CA VAL A 343 -2.21 10.09 -14.97
C VAL A 343 -2.45 8.68 -15.51
N GLY A 344 -3.48 8.52 -16.35
CA GLY A 344 -3.76 7.24 -17.01
C GLY A 344 -2.58 6.76 -17.86
N ARG A 345 -2.46 5.45 -18.03
CA ARG A 345 -1.42 4.85 -18.87
C ARG A 345 -1.76 5.01 -20.36
N PHE A 346 -0.75 5.20 -21.18
CA PHE A 346 -0.85 5.23 -22.64
C PHE A 346 -1.84 6.27 -23.19
N LEU A 347 -1.90 7.43 -22.56
CA LEU A 347 -2.81 8.50 -22.99
C LEU A 347 -2.57 9.00 -24.42
N TYR A 348 -1.45 8.65 -25.03
CA TYR A 348 -1.16 8.92 -26.43
C TYR A 348 -1.91 8.00 -27.41
N LEU A 349 -2.56 6.94 -26.91
CA LEU A 349 -3.35 6.03 -27.74
C LEU A 349 -4.81 6.53 -27.79
N PRO A 350 -5.41 6.66 -28.99
CA PRO A 350 -6.81 7.07 -29.11
C PRO A 350 -7.79 6.21 -28.30
N GLY A 351 -7.55 4.90 -28.24
CA GLY A 351 -8.41 3.97 -27.50
C GLY A 351 -8.41 4.12 -25.98
N THR A 352 -7.55 4.97 -25.42
CA THR A 352 -7.58 5.30 -23.98
C THR A 352 -8.61 6.37 -23.63
N TRP A 353 -9.18 7.01 -24.64
CA TRP A 353 -10.15 8.06 -24.50
C TRP A 353 -11.56 7.50 -24.69
N GLN A 354 -12.47 7.79 -23.80
CA GLN A 354 -13.85 7.37 -23.89
C GLN A 354 -14.77 8.57 -23.69
N PHE A 355 -15.77 8.68 -24.56
CA PHE A 355 -16.87 9.58 -24.32
C PHE A 355 -17.83 8.97 -23.30
N TYR A 356 -18.12 9.69 -22.27
CA TYR A 356 -19.06 9.27 -21.24
C TYR A 356 -20.44 9.82 -21.60
N THR A 357 -21.26 8.99 -22.22
CA THR A 357 -22.68 9.28 -22.37
C THR A 357 -23.43 8.57 -21.25
N ASN A 358 -23.85 9.32 -20.27
CA ASN A 358 -24.75 8.78 -19.26
C ASN A 358 -26.20 8.93 -19.76
N ASN A 359 -27.09 8.00 -19.40
CA ASN A 359 -28.50 7.98 -19.77
C ASN A 359 -29.31 9.23 -19.36
N GLY A 360 -28.69 10.28 -18.87
CA GLY A 360 -29.30 11.52 -18.41
C GLY A 360 -28.58 12.78 -18.85
N GLY A 361 -27.66 12.71 -19.81
CA GLY A 361 -26.92 13.88 -20.27
C GLY A 361 -25.41 13.76 -20.07
N ALA A 362 -24.68 14.61 -20.75
CA ALA A 362 -23.22 14.69 -20.57
C ALA A 362 -22.89 15.20 -19.18
N TRP A 363 -22.15 14.40 -18.43
CA TRP A 363 -21.58 14.87 -17.18
C TRP A 363 -20.41 15.78 -17.48
N TRP A 364 -20.52 16.99 -17.02
CA TRP A 364 -19.45 17.96 -17.09
C TRP A 364 -18.29 17.50 -16.24
N THR A 365 -17.20 17.34 -16.85
CA THR A 365 -15.94 17.22 -16.14
C THR A 365 -15.48 18.62 -15.76
N ASN A 366 -14.60 18.73 -14.79
CA ASN A 366 -14.13 20.02 -14.26
C ASN A 366 -13.42 20.92 -15.28
N ASP A 367 -13.28 20.47 -16.51
CA ASP A 367 -12.61 21.22 -17.56
C ASP A 367 -13.52 22.22 -18.28
N ARG A 368 -14.80 22.31 -17.90
CA ARG A 368 -15.79 23.18 -18.47
C ARG A 368 -16.13 22.96 -19.97
N THR A 369 -15.45 22.04 -20.62
CA THR A 369 -15.70 21.67 -22.01
C THR A 369 -16.68 20.52 -22.14
N GLY A 370 -16.93 19.88 -21.04
CA GLY A 370 -18.13 19.18 -20.64
C GLY A 370 -18.38 17.89 -21.29
N ASN A 371 -18.04 17.43 -22.30
CA ASN A 371 -18.55 16.23 -22.95
C ASN A 371 -17.58 15.09 -23.05
N PHE A 372 -16.46 15.23 -22.42
CA PHE A 372 -15.43 14.25 -22.52
C PHE A 372 -15.46 13.40 -21.27
N GLY A 373 -15.50 12.12 -21.47
CA GLY A 373 -15.49 11.17 -20.39
C GLY A 373 -14.32 11.33 -19.44
N THR A 374 -14.19 10.41 -18.57
CA THR A 374 -13.25 10.40 -17.47
C THR A 374 -11.78 10.66 -17.83
N ASN A 375 -11.44 10.59 -19.09
CA ASN A 375 -10.12 10.94 -19.57
C ASN A 375 -10.11 12.39 -20.02
N ASN A 376 -10.17 13.29 -19.10
CA ASN A 376 -10.03 14.71 -19.32
C ASN A 376 -8.70 15.12 -19.88
N GLY A 377 -7.92 14.20 -20.18
CA GLY A 377 -6.63 14.41 -20.63
C GLY A 377 -6.49 14.79 -22.09
N VAL A 378 -7.53 15.21 -22.73
CA VAL A 378 -7.40 15.97 -23.98
C VAL A 378 -6.29 16.99 -23.87
N PHE A 379 -6.10 17.49 -22.67
CA PHE A 379 -5.11 18.49 -22.35
C PHE A 379 -3.84 17.96 -21.73
N MET A 380 -3.73 16.67 -21.53
CA MET A 380 -2.45 16.18 -21.05
C MET A 380 -1.48 16.16 -22.20
N PRO A 381 -0.75 17.25 -22.41
CA PRO A 381 0.42 17.13 -23.21
C PRO A 381 1.23 16.03 -22.56
N LEU A 382 1.70 15.13 -23.34
CA LEU A 382 2.66 14.12 -22.94
C LEU A 382 3.99 14.78 -22.55
N SER A 383 3.92 15.90 -21.91
CA SER A 383 5.04 16.65 -21.39
C SER A 383 5.22 16.26 -19.94
N LEU A 384 6.43 15.99 -19.61
CA LEU A 384 6.89 15.89 -18.25
C LEU A 384 6.42 17.13 -17.48
N ILE A 385 5.74 16.92 -16.36
CA ILE A 385 5.37 18.02 -15.49
C ILE A 385 6.68 18.60 -14.93
N HIS A 386 6.93 19.84 -15.26
CA HIS A 386 8.00 20.59 -14.66
C HIS A 386 7.46 21.26 -13.41
N ILE A 387 8.02 20.92 -12.27
CA ILE A 387 7.78 21.59 -11.00
C ILE A 387 8.99 22.44 -10.69
#